data_4f02acfd0c357f31b7856d537b69f5a0
#
_entry.id   4f02acfd0c357f31b7856d537b69f5a0
#
_cell.length_a   1.000
_cell.length_b   1.000
_cell.length_c   1.000
_cell.angle_alpha   90.00
_cell.angle_beta   90.00
_cell.angle_gamma   90.00
#
_symmetry.space_group_name_H-M   'P 1'
#
loop_
_entity.id
_entity.type
_entity.pdbx_description
1 polymer ?
#
loop_
_entity_poly.entity_id
_entity_poly.type
_entity_poly.pdbx_seq_one_letter_code
_entity_poly.pdbx_strand_id
1 'polypeptide(L)' 'MEIDVLRELDERIQASINRIQQLQRENEELAKRLAESESRFNEASARLREQENARGEVKTRIEKILARFDGLDLG' A
#
# COMPACT_ATOMS: atom_id res chain seq x y z
N MET A 1 44.51 -29.25 16.82
CA MET A 1 44.26 -28.68 15.48
C MET A 1 42.88 -29.07 14.93
N GLU A 2 42.49 -30.35 14.97
CA GLU A 2 41.15 -30.75 14.50
C GLU A 2 40.03 -30.17 15.35
N ILE A 3 40.25 -30.01 16.66
CA ILE A 3 39.28 -29.40 17.59
C ILE A 3 39.04 -27.92 17.23
N ASP A 4 40.06 -27.22 16.82
CA ASP A 4 39.97 -25.82 16.44
C ASP A 4 39.17 -25.65 15.14
N VAL A 5 39.37 -26.55 14.17
CA VAL A 5 38.64 -26.55 12.92
C VAL A 5 37.16 -26.87 13.17
N LEU A 6 36.87 -27.83 14.01
CA LEU A 6 35.50 -28.20 14.38
C LEU A 6 34.80 -27.04 15.11
N ARG A 7 35.52 -26.40 16.01
CA ARG A 7 34.99 -25.22 16.73
C ARG A 7 34.66 -24.09 15.80
N GLU A 8 35.57 -23.79 14.87
CA GLU A 8 35.36 -22.78 13.87
C GLU A 8 34.13 -23.10 12.98
N LEU A 9 33.99 -24.37 12.58
CA LEU A 9 32.87 -24.83 11.80
C LEU A 9 31.53 -24.65 12.56
N ASP A 10 31.52 -25.05 13.85
CA ASP A 10 30.34 -24.85 14.70
C ASP A 10 29.96 -23.39 14.81
N GLU A 11 30.95 -22.53 14.99
CA GLU A 11 30.71 -21.07 15.07
C GLU A 11 30.10 -20.53 13.79
N ARG A 12 30.59 -20.99 12.64
CA ARG A 12 30.07 -20.59 11.33
C ARG A 12 28.63 -21.09 11.10
N ILE A 13 28.39 -22.33 11.52
CA ILE A 13 27.04 -22.92 11.44
C ILE A 13 26.08 -22.12 12.31
N GLN A 14 26.47 -21.81 13.54
CA GLN A 14 25.62 -21.04 14.44
C GLN A 14 25.38 -19.63 13.91
N ALA A 15 26.40 -18.98 13.36
CA ALA A 15 26.27 -17.67 12.75
C ALA A 15 25.31 -17.71 11.55
N SER A 16 25.40 -18.76 10.74
CA SER A 16 24.50 -18.96 9.59
C SER A 16 23.05 -19.15 10.03
N ILE A 17 22.84 -19.95 11.07
CA ILE A 17 21.50 -20.18 11.65
C ILE A 17 20.92 -18.85 12.15
N ASN A 18 21.71 -18.09 12.89
CA ASN A 18 21.29 -16.79 13.40
C ASN A 18 20.92 -15.84 12.26
N ARG A 19 21.69 -15.85 11.20
CA ARG A 19 21.43 -15.00 10.01
C ARG A 19 20.15 -15.43 9.30
N ILE A 20 19.94 -16.73 9.16
CA ILE A 20 18.71 -17.27 8.55
C ILE A 20 17.49 -16.83 9.36
N GLN A 21 17.56 -16.97 10.68
CA GLN A 21 16.46 -16.57 11.56
C GLN A 21 16.18 -15.08 11.45
N GLN A 22 17.23 -14.26 11.38
CA GLN A 22 17.10 -12.82 11.20
C GLN A 22 16.42 -12.48 9.86
N LEU A 23 16.86 -13.15 8.79
CA LEU A 23 16.27 -12.96 7.46
C LEU A 23 14.80 -13.39 7.41
N GLN A 24 14.45 -14.47 8.09
CA GLN A 24 13.07 -14.91 8.21
C GLN A 24 12.19 -13.86 8.89
N ARG A 25 12.69 -13.28 9.99
CA ARG A 25 11.98 -12.20 10.69
C ARG A 25 11.83 -10.95 9.83
N GLU A 26 12.89 -10.59 9.11
CA GLU A 26 12.86 -9.44 8.19
C GLU A 26 11.85 -9.68 7.07
N ASN A 27 11.82 -10.89 6.52
CA ASN A 27 10.86 -11.24 5.46
C ASN A 27 9.42 -11.18 5.95
N GLU A 28 9.15 -11.68 7.15
CA GLU A 28 7.82 -11.61 7.75
C GLU A 28 7.40 -10.15 7.97
N GLU A 29 8.32 -9.33 8.46
CA GLU A 29 8.07 -7.91 8.68
C GLU A 29 7.81 -7.18 7.35
N LEU A 30 8.59 -7.48 6.32
CA LEU A 30 8.39 -6.89 4.99
C LEU A 30 7.06 -7.31 4.38
N ALA A 31 6.69 -8.58 4.51
CA ALA A 31 5.41 -9.08 4.03
C ALA A 31 4.24 -8.35 4.72
N LYS A 32 4.36 -8.13 6.02
CA LYS A 32 3.37 -7.39 6.80
C LYS A 32 3.25 -5.94 6.34
N ARG A 33 4.39 -5.27 6.16
CA ARG A 33 4.43 -3.88 5.68
C ARG A 33 3.83 -3.76 4.28
N LEU A 34 4.13 -4.74 3.43
CA LEU A 34 3.58 -4.75 2.08
C LEU A 34 2.05 -4.87 2.12
N ALA A 35 1.52 -5.80 2.91
CA ALA A 35 0.09 -5.98 3.06
C ALA A 35 -0.60 -4.71 3.58
N GLU A 36 0.00 -4.05 4.59
CA GLU A 36 -0.50 -2.79 5.12
C GLU A 36 -0.48 -1.67 4.08
N SER A 37 0.61 -1.58 3.31
CA SER A 37 0.77 -0.59 2.25
C SER A 37 -0.26 -0.79 1.14
N GLU A 38 -0.49 -2.03 0.72
CA GLU A 38 -1.51 -2.37 -0.28
C GLU A 38 -2.91 -2.02 0.20
N SER A 39 -3.20 -2.29 1.47
CA SER A 39 -4.49 -1.94 2.08
C SER A 39 -4.70 -0.42 2.06
N ARG A 40 -3.70 0.35 2.46
CA ARG A 40 -3.76 1.82 2.44
C ARG A 40 -3.94 2.36 1.03
N PHE A 41 -3.24 1.77 0.08
CA PHE A 41 -3.33 2.16 -1.32
C PHE A 41 -4.76 1.92 -1.84
N ASN A 42 -5.33 0.75 -1.55
CA ASN A 42 -6.68 0.41 -1.97
C ASN A 42 -7.72 1.35 -1.35
N GLU A 43 -7.58 1.68 -0.07
CA GLU A 43 -8.45 2.63 0.62
C GLU A 43 -8.35 4.03 0.01
N ALA A 44 -7.13 4.51 -0.24
CA ALA A 44 -6.90 5.81 -0.84
C ALA A 44 -7.47 5.87 -2.26
N SER A 45 -7.31 4.82 -3.04
CA SER A 45 -7.85 4.71 -4.40
C SER A 45 -9.38 4.75 -4.38
N ALA A 46 -10.00 4.05 -3.43
CA ALA A 46 -11.46 4.04 -3.28
C ALA A 46 -11.99 5.43 -2.92
N ARG A 47 -11.31 6.13 -2.00
CA ARG A 47 -11.69 7.49 -1.61
C ARG A 47 -11.58 8.48 -2.76
N LEU A 48 -10.51 8.38 -3.54
CA LEU A 48 -10.34 9.23 -4.72
C LEU A 48 -11.46 8.99 -5.72
N ARG A 49 -11.81 7.74 -5.96
CA ARG A 49 -12.90 7.39 -6.88
C ARG A 49 -14.24 7.96 -6.40
N GLU A 50 -14.53 7.87 -5.11
CA GLU A 50 -15.74 8.45 -4.52
C GLU A 50 -15.76 9.97 -4.68
N GLN A 51 -14.64 10.64 -4.43
CA GLN A 51 -14.52 12.09 -4.59
C GLN A 51 -14.72 12.51 -6.03
N GLU A 52 -14.13 11.79 -6.98
CA GLU A 52 -14.29 12.07 -8.40
C GLU A 52 -15.74 11.88 -8.85
N ASN A 53 -16.39 10.82 -8.38
CA ASN A 53 -17.79 10.55 -8.68
C ASN A 53 -18.70 11.66 -8.12
N ALA A 54 -18.47 12.05 -6.86
CA ALA A 54 -19.24 13.13 -6.22
C ALA A 54 -19.04 14.45 -6.95
N ARG A 55 -17.81 14.75 -7.34
CA ARG A 55 -17.47 15.95 -8.10
C ARG A 55 -18.15 15.95 -9.46
N GLY A 56 -18.17 14.80 -10.14
CA GLY A 56 -18.86 14.63 -11.42
C GLY A 56 -20.36 14.85 -11.29
N GLU A 57 -20.99 14.34 -10.22
CA GLU A 57 -22.41 14.56 -9.96
C GLU A 57 -22.72 16.03 -9.73
N VAL A 58 -21.91 16.72 -8.93
CA VAL A 58 -22.09 18.16 -8.68
C VAL A 58 -21.97 18.95 -9.98
N LYS A 59 -20.96 18.62 -10.78
CA LYS A 59 -20.76 19.27 -12.09
C LYS A 59 -21.98 19.08 -12.99
N THR A 60 -22.49 17.86 -13.07
CA THR A 60 -23.67 17.54 -13.88
C THR A 60 -24.89 18.30 -13.41
N ARG A 61 -25.12 18.41 -12.11
CA ARG A 61 -26.23 19.18 -11.55
C ARG A 61 -26.13 20.69 -11.88
N ILE A 62 -24.93 21.23 -11.77
CA ILE A 62 -24.68 22.63 -12.12
C ILE A 62 -24.98 22.87 -13.59
N GLU A 63 -24.50 21.98 -14.46
CA GLU A 63 -24.77 22.06 -15.90
C GLU A 63 -26.26 22.04 -16.22
N LYS A 64 -27.03 21.18 -15.54
CA LYS A 64 -28.47 21.07 -15.69
C LYS A 64 -29.20 22.35 -15.23
N ILE A 65 -28.74 22.90 -14.11
CA ILE A 65 -29.31 24.17 -13.59
C ILE A 65 -29.05 25.32 -14.56
N LEU A 66 -27.82 25.41 -15.08
CA LEU A 66 -27.45 26.42 -16.05
C LEU A 66 -28.25 26.27 -17.33
N ALA A 67 -28.48 25.05 -17.81
CA ALA A 67 -29.28 24.76 -18.97
C ALA A 67 -30.73 25.23 -18.79
N ARG A 68 -31.29 25.02 -17.60
CA ARG A 68 -32.64 25.55 -17.26
C ARG A 68 -32.69 27.07 -17.31
N PHE A 69 -31.64 27.69 -16.79
CA PHE A 69 -31.53 29.15 -16.81
C PHE A 69 -31.45 29.68 -18.23
N ASP A 70 -30.64 29.06 -19.06
CA ASP A 70 -30.52 29.44 -20.48
C ASP A 70 -31.80 29.20 -21.25
N GLY A 71 -32.57 28.19 -20.84
CA GLY A 71 -33.88 27.89 -21.44
C GLY A 71 -35.01 28.85 -21.04
N LEU A 72 -34.77 29.65 -19.97
CA LEU A 72 -35.75 30.66 -19.57
C LEU A 72 -35.56 31.89 -20.43
N ASP A 73 -36.61 32.24 -21.14
CA ASP A 73 -36.64 33.48 -21.92
C ASP A 73 -36.96 34.65 -20.97
N LEU A 74 -35.93 35.27 -20.43
CA LEU A 74 -36.02 36.38 -19.50
C LEU A 74 -36.10 37.73 -20.19
N GLY A 75 -36.06 37.73 -21.48
CA GLY A 75 -36.16 38.93 -22.28
C GLY A 75 -37.58 39.30 -22.59
#